data_19ddbab3c1371e8cbe044b986f09c787
#
_entry.id   19ddbab3c1371e8cbe044b986f09c787
#
_cell.length_a   1.000
_cell.length_b   1.000
_cell.length_c   1.000
_cell.angle_alpha   90.00
_cell.angle_beta   90.00
_cell.angle_gamma   90.00
#
_symmetry.space_group_name_H-M   'P 1'
#
loop_
_entity.id
_entity.type
_entity.pdbx_description
1 polymer ?
#
loop_
_entity_poly.entity_id
_entity_poly.type
_entity_poly.pdbx_seq_one_letter_code
_entity_poly.pdbx_strand_id
1 'polypeptide(L)' 'MRLLVAEDQSMLRDALCQLLLLQEDVEDVLQAGDGQEAIRLLETHPVDIAILDIEMPI' A
#
# COMPACT_ATOMS: atom_id res chain seq x y z
N MET A 1 5.16 0.45 -12.41
CA MET A 1 4.80 -0.55 -11.39
C MET A 1 3.84 0.06 -10.39
N ARG A 2 2.74 -0.61 -10.12
CA ARG A 2 1.77 -0.15 -9.11
C ARG A 2 1.97 -0.93 -7.82
N LEU A 3 2.09 -0.20 -6.71
CA LEU A 3 2.30 -0.79 -5.39
C LEU A 3 1.09 -0.57 -4.50
N LEU A 4 0.93 -1.42 -3.50
CA LEU A 4 -0.04 -1.24 -2.43
C LEU A 4 0.70 -1.24 -1.10
N VAL A 5 0.44 -0.25 -0.25
CA VAL A 5 0.97 -0.20 1.12
C VAL A 5 -0.20 -0.33 2.08
N ALA A 6 -0.17 -1.37 2.90
CA ALA A 6 -1.18 -1.61 3.92
C ALA A 6 -0.52 -1.44 5.29
N GLU A 7 -0.90 -0.38 6.00
CA GLU A 7 -0.33 0.01 7.28
C GLU A 7 -1.39 0.77 8.07
N ASP A 8 -1.61 0.41 9.33
CA ASP A 8 -2.65 1.03 10.14
C ASP A 8 -2.27 2.43 10.68
N GLN A 9 -0.98 2.73 10.79
CA GLN A 9 -0.53 4.04 11.21
C GLN A 9 -0.44 4.98 10.00
N SER A 10 -1.32 5.98 9.97
CA SER A 10 -1.45 6.85 8.79
C SER A 10 -0.17 7.63 8.50
N MET A 11 0.53 8.11 9.52
CA MET A 11 1.78 8.86 9.30
C MET A 11 2.87 7.99 8.68
N LEU A 12 3.01 6.77 9.17
CA LEU A 12 3.98 5.83 8.62
C LEU A 12 3.59 5.43 7.20
N ARG A 13 2.29 5.17 6.97
CA ARG A 13 1.79 4.82 5.66
C ARG A 13 2.07 5.91 4.63
N ASP A 14 1.80 7.18 4.99
CA ASP A 14 2.05 8.31 4.10
C ASP A 14 3.54 8.45 3.80
N ALA A 15 4.39 8.31 4.81
CA ALA A 15 5.83 8.41 4.62
C ALA A 15 6.37 7.33 3.67
N LEU A 16 5.90 6.10 3.85
CA LEU A 16 6.28 4.99 2.97
C LEU A 16 5.84 5.25 1.54
N CYS A 17 4.61 5.74 1.36
CA CYS A 17 4.10 6.02 0.02
C CYS A 17 4.91 7.10 -0.67
N GLN A 18 5.29 8.16 0.04
CA GLN A 18 6.10 9.22 -0.54
C GLN A 18 7.48 8.72 -0.96
N LEU A 19 8.11 7.89 -0.12
CA LEU A 19 9.40 7.31 -0.45
C LEU A 19 9.32 6.41 -1.68
N LEU A 20 8.29 5.60 -1.76
CA LEU A 20 8.11 4.68 -2.89
C LEU A 20 7.84 5.43 -4.20
N LEU A 21 7.10 6.52 -4.14
CA LEU A 21 6.80 7.32 -5.33
C LEU A 21 8.04 8.03 -5.90
N LEU A 22 9.13 8.11 -5.13
CA LEU A 22 10.38 8.66 -5.64
C LEU A 22 11.10 7.71 -6.59
N GLN A 23 10.73 6.44 -6.62
CA GLN A 23 11.36 5.46 -7.50
C GLN A 23 10.83 5.63 -8.92
N GLU A 24 11.73 5.57 -9.91
CA GLU A 24 11.37 5.83 -11.30
C GLU A 24 10.37 4.83 -11.87
N ASP A 25 10.44 3.58 -11.44
CA ASP A 25 9.59 2.54 -11.95
C ASP A 25 8.25 2.40 -11.20
N VAL A 26 8.02 3.24 -10.18
CA VAL A 26 6.77 3.26 -9.44
C VAL A 26 5.89 4.38 -9.99
N GLU A 27 4.78 4.01 -10.61
CA GLU A 27 3.86 4.98 -11.20
C GLU A 27 2.71 5.34 -10.26
N ASP A 28 2.38 4.43 -9.31
CA ASP A 28 1.22 4.62 -8.45
C ASP A 28 1.39 3.81 -7.17
N VAL A 29 0.91 4.36 -6.04
CA VAL A 29 0.92 3.68 -4.75
C VAL A 29 -0.46 3.79 -4.13
N LEU A 30 -1.12 2.66 -3.96
CA LEU A 30 -2.41 2.59 -3.28
C LEU A 30 -2.18 2.43 -1.78
N GLN A 31 -3.11 2.95 -0.98
CA GLN A 31 -3.00 2.91 0.47
C GLN A 31 -4.18 2.18 1.09
N ALA A 32 -3.89 1.33 2.07
CA ALA A 32 -4.90 0.63 2.85
C ALA A 32 -4.59 0.80 4.34
N GLY A 33 -5.61 1.07 5.13
CA GLY A 33 -5.45 1.23 6.58
C GLY A 33 -5.62 -0.05 7.36
N ASP A 34 -6.13 -1.10 6.73
CA ASP A 34 -6.31 -2.41 7.35
C ASP A 34 -6.30 -3.51 6.28
N GLY A 35 -6.38 -4.76 6.74
CA GLY A 35 -6.32 -5.91 5.85
C GLY A 35 -7.53 -6.05 4.94
N GLN A 36 -8.72 -5.68 5.41
CA GLN A 36 -9.92 -5.76 4.59
C GLN A 36 -9.86 -4.78 3.42
N GLU A 37 -9.40 -3.57 3.69
CA GLU A 37 -9.24 -2.57 2.64
C GLU A 37 -8.17 -3.00 1.64
N ALA A 38 -7.07 -3.61 2.12
CA ALA A 38 -6.03 -4.14 1.25
C ALA A 38 -6.58 -5.20 0.31
N ILE A 39 -7.37 -6.13 0.84
CA ILE A 39 -7.97 -7.20 0.03
C ILE A 39 -8.89 -6.60 -1.03
N ARG A 40 -9.72 -5.65 -0.65
CA ARG A 40 -10.65 -5.00 -1.57
C ARG A 40 -9.90 -4.30 -2.70
N LEU A 41 -8.82 -3.59 -2.38
CA LEU A 41 -8.02 -2.91 -3.39
C LEU A 41 -7.32 -3.89 -4.32
N LEU A 42 -6.83 -5.02 -3.79
CA LEU A 42 -6.20 -6.05 -4.60
C LEU A 42 -7.19 -6.70 -5.56
N GLU A 43 -8.47 -6.79 -5.17
CA GLU A 43 -9.50 -7.37 -6.03
C GLU A 43 -9.94 -6.42 -7.14
N THR A 44 -9.79 -5.12 -6.95
CA THR A 44 -10.33 -4.11 -7.86
C THR A 44 -9.26 -3.38 -8.68
N HIS A 45 -7.98 -3.55 -8.34
CA HIS A 45 -6.88 -2.85 -9.03
C HIS A 45 -5.75 -3.81 -9.34
N PRO A 46 -5.10 -3.65 -10.49
CA PRO A 46 -3.90 -4.43 -10.79
C PRO A 46 -2.73 -3.89 -9.96
N VAL A 47 -2.21 -4.71 -9.05
CA VAL A 47 -1.10 -4.35 -8.16
C VAL A 47 0.06 -5.30 -8.42
N ASP A 48 1.25 -4.76 -8.61
CA ASP A 48 2.44 -5.57 -8.87
C ASP A 48 3.06 -6.09 -7.58
N ILE A 49 3.14 -5.24 -6.54
CA ILE A 49 3.73 -5.60 -5.26
C ILE A 49 2.88 -5.01 -4.14
N ALA A 50 2.59 -5.81 -3.13
CA ALA A 50 1.89 -5.36 -1.92
C ALA A 50 2.83 -5.42 -0.74
N ILE A 51 2.94 -4.32 0.00
CA ILE A 51 3.72 -4.22 1.23
C ILE A 51 2.73 -4.21 2.39
N LEU A 52 2.76 -5.27 3.20
CA LEU A 52 1.78 -5.48 4.26
C LEU A 52 2.47 -5.49 5.62
N ASP A 53 1.87 -4.79 6.58
CA ASP A 53 2.28 -4.88 7.99
C ASP A 53 1.58 -6.09 8.61
N ILE A 54 2.36 -7.07 9.01
CA ILE A 54 1.82 -8.32 9.55
C ILE A 54 1.17 -8.17 10.92
N GLU A 55 1.40 -7.06 11.62
CA GLU A 55 0.77 -6.77 12.91
C GLU A 55 -0.55 -6.01 12.75
N MET A 56 -0.91 -5.67 11.53
CA MET A 56 -2.11 -4.91 11.24
C MET A 56 -3.36 -5.75 11.48
N PRO A 57 -4.39 -5.19 12.14
CA PRO A 57 -5.65 -5.92 12.30
C PRO A 57 -6.36 -6.08 10.96
N ILE A 58 -7.10 -7.16 10.88
CA ILE A 58 -7.88 -7.46 9.67
C ILE A 58 -9.33 -7.05 9.87
#